data_f3a6b3aa34ad6e300da4aad997f467fe
#
_entry.id   f3a6b3aa34ad6e300da4aad997f467fe
#
_cell.length_a   1.000
_cell.length_b   1.000
_cell.length_c   1.000
_cell.angle_alpha   90.00
_cell.angle_beta   90.00
_cell.angle_gamma   90.00
#
_symmetry.space_group_name_H-M   'P 1'
#
loop_
_entity.id
_entity.type
_entity.pdbx_description
1 polymer ?
#
loop_
_entity_poly.entity_id
_entity_poly.type
_entity_poly.pdbx_seq_one_letter_code
_entity_poly.pdbx_strand_id
1 'polypeptide(L)'
;MDADEFTTTLTKHLDKQARKWQPQVAVRAPELGIDYHYGQEDLPFHSASVGKLAPTALIMQLIEQGTVTLDTRVSSVLEPDLLQGIFMDERLDEVTIEHLLFHTSGANDYFNGRTKGPTVAEIAVADLHRRWTPSSLLAHSREHQKPVGAPGQRFFYSDTGFIVLGLLLEAVAGTNYSRLVHERIFEPLGMTRSFMPLRTKPAVGQDTIAPLY
;
A
#
# COMPACT_ATOMS: atom_id res chain seq x y z
N MET A 1 19.54 9.09 26.85
CA MET A 1 20.29 8.25 25.88
C MET A 1 20.69 9.18 24.75
N ASP A 2 21.97 9.38 24.56
CA ASP A 2 22.47 10.14 23.44
C ASP A 2 22.52 9.29 22.15
N ALA A 3 22.89 9.90 21.03
CA ALA A 3 22.90 9.22 19.73
C ALA A 3 23.88 8.03 19.69
N ASP A 4 25.04 8.16 20.32
CA ASP A 4 26.06 7.10 20.35
C ASP A 4 25.62 5.92 21.20
N GLU A 5 25.03 6.16 22.37
CA GLU A 5 24.46 5.13 23.22
C GLU A 5 23.30 4.39 22.52
N PHE A 6 22.43 5.16 21.82
CA PHE A 6 21.33 4.59 21.02
C PHE A 6 21.85 3.65 19.95
N THR A 7 22.76 4.14 19.09
CA THR A 7 23.28 3.37 17.93
C THR A 7 24.04 2.13 18.39
N THR A 8 24.85 2.26 19.45
CA THR A 8 25.59 1.13 20.05
C THR A 8 24.64 0.06 20.59
N THR A 9 23.61 0.46 21.32
CA THR A 9 22.63 -0.45 21.92
C THR A 9 21.81 -1.16 20.85
N LEU A 10 21.37 -0.42 19.82
CA LEU A 10 20.62 -0.95 18.70
C LEU A 10 21.46 -1.95 17.90
N THR A 11 22.71 -1.61 17.57
CA THR A 11 23.64 -2.51 16.86
C THR A 11 23.82 -3.83 17.61
N LYS A 12 24.10 -3.78 18.93
CA LYS A 12 24.23 -4.98 19.76
C LYS A 12 22.98 -5.85 19.77
N HIS A 13 21.80 -5.24 19.71
CA HIS A 13 20.54 -5.98 19.58
C HIS A 13 20.41 -6.63 18.22
N LEU A 14 20.66 -5.88 17.13
CA LEU A 14 20.56 -6.36 15.76
C LEU A 14 21.56 -7.47 15.45
N ASP A 15 22.79 -7.42 15.96
CA ASP A 15 23.79 -8.47 15.81
C ASP A 15 23.31 -9.83 16.37
N LYS A 16 22.53 -9.81 17.45
CA LYS A 16 21.91 -11.04 17.96
C LYS A 16 20.81 -11.56 17.03
N GLN A 17 20.02 -10.65 16.44
CA GLN A 17 18.96 -11.02 15.49
C GLN A 17 19.54 -11.48 14.16
N ALA A 18 20.67 -10.93 13.71
CA ALA A 18 21.34 -11.27 12.47
C ALA A 18 21.80 -12.74 12.38
N ARG A 19 21.83 -13.44 13.52
CA ARG A 19 22.10 -14.90 13.57
C ARG A 19 20.94 -15.74 12.99
N LYS A 20 19.73 -15.19 12.94
CA LYS A 20 18.51 -15.88 12.44
C LYS A 20 17.91 -15.20 11.23
N TRP A 21 18.00 -13.89 11.16
CA TRP A 21 17.35 -13.04 10.18
C TRP A 21 18.40 -12.17 9.51
N GLN A 22 18.05 -11.55 8.42
CA GLN A 22 18.86 -10.51 7.79
C GLN A 22 18.19 -9.15 8.02
N PRO A 23 18.27 -8.60 9.24
CA PRO A 23 17.59 -7.35 9.55
C PRO A 23 18.18 -6.21 8.72
N GLN A 24 17.30 -5.36 8.22
CA GLN A 24 17.66 -4.11 7.57
C GLN A 24 16.98 -2.99 8.33
N VAL A 25 17.74 -2.05 8.83
CA VAL A 25 17.24 -0.95 9.66
C VAL A 25 17.86 0.36 9.18
N ALA A 26 17.01 1.36 8.97
CA ALA A 26 17.42 2.74 8.77
C ALA A 26 16.68 3.62 9.77
N VAL A 27 17.42 4.42 10.51
CA VAL A 27 16.84 5.40 11.45
C VAL A 27 17.45 6.76 11.16
N ARG A 28 16.59 7.71 10.83
CA ARG A 28 17.00 9.10 10.61
C ARG A 28 16.22 10.04 11.53
N ALA A 29 16.93 10.66 12.46
CA ALA A 29 16.38 11.63 13.38
C ALA A 29 17.40 12.81 13.54
N PRO A 30 17.40 13.76 12.58
CA PRO A 30 18.40 14.83 12.54
C PRO A 30 18.46 15.67 13.81
N GLU A 31 17.32 15.91 14.45
CA GLU A 31 17.22 16.68 15.70
C GLU A 31 17.94 16.00 16.87
N LEU A 32 18.15 14.67 16.79
CA LEU A 32 18.89 13.88 17.76
C LEU A 32 20.30 13.51 17.29
N GLY A 33 20.73 13.98 16.13
CA GLY A 33 22.01 13.64 15.52
C GLY A 33 22.11 12.17 15.08
N ILE A 34 20.97 11.51 14.83
CA ILE A 34 20.94 10.09 14.43
C ILE A 34 20.76 9.99 12.92
N ASP A 35 21.72 9.34 12.26
CA ASP A 35 21.64 8.82 10.90
C ASP A 35 22.28 7.44 10.91
N TYR A 36 21.46 6.40 11.07
CA TYR A 36 21.91 5.05 11.38
C TYR A 36 21.39 4.05 10.35
N HIS A 37 22.29 3.21 9.87
CA HIS A 37 21.99 2.11 8.97
C HIS A 37 22.55 0.79 9.51
N TYR A 38 21.81 -0.29 9.31
CA TYR A 38 22.23 -1.65 9.61
C TYR A 38 21.76 -2.60 8.51
N GLY A 39 22.62 -3.53 8.11
CA GLY A 39 22.36 -4.50 7.04
C GLY A 39 22.88 -4.02 5.68
N GLN A 40 22.34 -4.55 4.61
CA GLN A 40 22.72 -4.17 3.24
C GLN A 40 21.97 -2.89 2.82
N GLU A 41 22.64 -1.76 2.87
CA GLU A 41 22.05 -0.45 2.56
C GLU A 41 21.45 -0.38 1.15
N ASP A 42 22.06 -1.07 0.18
CA ASP A 42 21.69 -1.02 -1.24
C ASP A 42 20.67 -2.10 -1.65
N LEU A 43 20.28 -2.99 -0.75
CA LEU A 43 19.33 -4.05 -1.05
C LEU A 43 17.90 -3.54 -0.88
N PRO A 44 17.09 -3.45 -1.97
CA PRO A 44 15.69 -3.08 -1.86
C PRO A 44 14.90 -4.06 -0.99
N PHE A 45 13.98 -3.55 -0.21
CA PHE A 45 13.08 -4.34 0.62
C PHE A 45 11.63 -4.00 0.32
N HIS A 46 10.74 -4.92 0.63
CA HIS A 46 9.30 -4.70 0.44
C HIS A 46 8.75 -3.81 1.55
N SER A 47 8.19 -2.67 1.18
CA SER A 47 7.66 -1.68 2.14
C SER A 47 6.37 -2.12 2.83
N ALA A 48 5.75 -3.21 2.38
CA ALA A 48 4.45 -3.68 2.86
C ALA A 48 3.42 -2.52 2.96
N SER A 49 2.69 -2.43 4.06
CA SER A 49 1.66 -1.39 4.25
C SER A 49 2.18 0.04 4.39
N VAL A 50 3.49 0.24 4.61
CA VAL A 50 4.09 1.59 4.51
C VAL A 50 3.89 2.15 3.10
N GLY A 51 3.84 1.30 2.07
CA GLY A 51 3.52 1.70 0.70
C GLY A 51 2.18 2.43 0.53
N LYS A 52 1.24 2.33 1.48
CA LYS A 52 -0.03 3.08 1.47
C LYS A 52 0.15 4.59 1.64
N LEU A 53 1.31 5.03 2.11
CA LEU A 53 1.64 6.45 2.15
C LEU A 53 1.64 7.09 0.75
N ALA A 54 2.07 6.35 -0.29
CA ALA A 54 2.12 6.89 -1.64
C ALA A 54 0.72 7.22 -2.21
N PRO A 55 -0.28 6.32 -2.24
CA PRO A 55 -1.62 6.68 -2.71
C PRO A 55 -2.27 7.73 -1.81
N THR A 56 -2.02 7.72 -0.50
CA THR A 56 -2.50 8.77 0.41
C THR A 56 -1.94 10.14 0.02
N ALA A 57 -0.63 10.26 -0.19
CA ALA A 57 0.01 11.51 -0.61
C ALA A 57 -0.51 11.99 -1.97
N LEU A 58 -0.72 11.08 -2.94
CA LEU A 58 -1.29 11.42 -4.25
C LEU A 58 -2.72 11.95 -4.13
N ILE A 59 -3.56 11.36 -3.28
CA ILE A 59 -4.91 11.88 -3.01
C ILE A 59 -4.84 13.27 -2.38
N MET A 60 -3.95 13.49 -1.42
CA MET A 60 -3.79 14.82 -0.81
C MET A 60 -3.35 15.87 -1.81
N GLN A 61 -2.46 15.53 -2.75
CA GLN A 61 -2.08 16.42 -3.85
C GLN A 61 -3.29 16.78 -4.74
N LEU A 62 -4.17 15.80 -5.04
CA LEU A 62 -5.38 16.07 -5.83
C LEU A 62 -6.38 16.94 -5.07
N ILE A 63 -6.47 16.80 -3.75
CA ILE A 63 -7.30 17.66 -2.88
C ILE A 63 -6.75 19.09 -2.87
N GLU A 64 -5.45 19.27 -2.71
CA GLU A 64 -4.79 20.59 -2.79
C GLU A 64 -5.01 21.28 -4.14
N GLN A 65 -5.07 20.50 -5.22
CA GLN A 65 -5.38 20.98 -6.58
C GLN A 65 -6.86 21.27 -6.80
N GLY A 66 -7.73 20.96 -5.83
CA GLY A 66 -9.18 21.11 -5.95
C GLY A 66 -9.85 20.12 -6.92
N THR A 67 -9.15 19.05 -7.30
CA THR A 67 -9.66 18.06 -8.26
C THR A 67 -10.65 17.10 -7.61
N VAL A 68 -10.39 16.72 -6.36
CA VAL A 68 -11.26 15.88 -5.53
C VAL A 68 -11.34 16.46 -4.11
N THR A 69 -12.25 15.94 -3.29
CA THR A 69 -12.33 16.22 -1.86
C THR A 69 -12.42 14.92 -1.08
N LEU A 70 -12.29 14.96 0.24
CA LEU A 70 -12.52 13.78 1.10
C LEU A 70 -13.93 13.23 0.93
N ASP A 71 -14.92 14.09 0.68
CA ASP A 71 -16.33 13.72 0.46
C ASP A 71 -16.63 13.25 -0.96
N THR A 72 -15.64 13.27 -1.88
CA THR A 72 -15.85 12.78 -3.25
C THR A 72 -16.30 11.32 -3.19
N ARG A 73 -17.47 11.03 -3.76
CA ARG A 73 -18.05 9.68 -3.84
C ARG A 73 -17.26 8.83 -4.84
N VAL A 74 -16.93 7.61 -4.44
CA VAL A 74 -16.18 6.70 -5.31
C VAL A 74 -16.97 6.37 -6.57
N SER A 75 -18.29 6.21 -6.46
CA SER A 75 -19.22 5.94 -7.59
C SER A 75 -19.35 7.11 -8.57
N SER A 76 -18.93 8.32 -8.20
CA SER A 76 -18.90 9.46 -9.15
C SER A 76 -17.66 9.46 -10.05
N VAL A 77 -16.66 8.61 -9.75
CA VAL A 77 -15.39 8.54 -10.48
C VAL A 77 -15.19 7.18 -11.15
N LEU A 78 -15.60 6.11 -10.47
CA LEU A 78 -15.44 4.74 -10.96
C LEU A 78 -16.79 4.14 -11.33
N GLU A 79 -16.81 3.34 -12.40
CA GLU A 79 -18.03 2.67 -12.86
C GLU A 79 -18.59 1.76 -11.75
N PRO A 80 -19.92 1.79 -11.53
CA PRO A 80 -20.58 0.99 -10.49
C PRO A 80 -20.30 -0.51 -10.61
N ASP A 81 -20.23 -1.05 -11.82
CA ASP A 81 -19.96 -2.47 -12.07
C ASP A 81 -18.59 -2.91 -11.52
N LEU A 82 -17.63 -2.00 -11.44
CA LEU A 82 -16.31 -2.26 -10.85
C LEU A 82 -16.40 -2.43 -9.33
N LEU A 83 -17.34 -1.73 -8.70
CA LEU A 83 -17.49 -1.60 -7.24
C LEU A 83 -18.53 -2.56 -6.65
N GLN A 84 -19.42 -3.11 -7.49
CA GLN A 84 -20.48 -4.01 -7.06
C GLN A 84 -19.93 -5.21 -6.28
N GLY A 85 -20.55 -5.52 -5.13
CA GLY A 85 -20.14 -6.60 -4.24
C GLY A 85 -18.85 -6.37 -3.44
N ILE A 86 -18.15 -5.25 -3.66
CA ILE A 86 -16.99 -4.83 -2.85
C ILE A 86 -17.47 -4.09 -1.60
N PHE A 87 -18.50 -3.26 -1.76
CA PHE A 87 -19.19 -2.54 -0.70
C PHE A 87 -20.62 -3.07 -0.58
N MET A 88 -21.41 -2.56 0.38
CA MET A 88 -22.83 -2.79 0.41
C MET A 88 -23.48 -2.10 -0.78
N ASP A 89 -24.04 -2.88 -1.72
CA ASP A 89 -24.50 -2.35 -3.01
C ASP A 89 -25.58 -1.25 -2.84
N GLU A 90 -26.50 -1.42 -1.88
CA GLU A 90 -27.53 -0.44 -1.55
C GLU A 90 -27.01 0.86 -0.94
N ARG A 91 -25.73 0.90 -0.55
CA ARG A 91 -25.07 2.06 0.05
C ARG A 91 -23.80 2.47 -0.67
N LEU A 92 -23.59 1.99 -1.90
CA LEU A 92 -22.40 2.28 -2.70
C LEU A 92 -22.18 3.79 -2.87
N ASP A 93 -23.25 4.54 -3.08
CA ASP A 93 -23.18 6.00 -3.26
C ASP A 93 -22.79 6.79 -1.99
N GLU A 94 -22.69 6.12 -0.86
CA GLU A 94 -22.21 6.75 0.38
C GLU A 94 -20.71 6.57 0.57
N VAL A 95 -20.04 5.68 -0.21
CA VAL A 95 -18.61 5.44 -0.09
C VAL A 95 -17.82 6.62 -0.64
N THR A 96 -17.01 7.24 0.21
CA THR A 96 -16.18 8.39 -0.13
C THR A 96 -14.67 8.06 -0.10
N ILE A 97 -13.86 8.98 -0.60
CA ILE A 97 -12.38 8.92 -0.48
C ILE A 97 -11.98 8.85 1.00
N GLU A 98 -12.62 9.62 1.87
CA GLU A 98 -12.39 9.56 3.32
C GLU A 98 -12.56 8.15 3.87
N HIS A 99 -13.67 7.50 3.53
CA HIS A 99 -13.95 6.14 3.96
C HIS A 99 -12.87 5.12 3.53
N LEU A 100 -12.30 5.29 2.35
CA LEU A 100 -11.19 4.43 1.87
C LEU A 100 -9.91 4.70 2.66
N LEU A 101 -9.52 5.96 2.82
CA LEU A 101 -8.30 6.38 3.53
C LEU A 101 -8.31 5.94 4.99
N PHE A 102 -9.45 6.06 5.67
CA PHE A 102 -9.59 5.72 7.09
C PHE A 102 -10.03 4.28 7.36
N HIS A 103 -10.10 3.43 6.32
CA HIS A 103 -10.53 2.04 6.45
C HIS A 103 -11.94 1.89 7.07
N THR A 104 -12.84 2.78 6.72
CA THR A 104 -14.24 2.78 7.19
C THR A 104 -15.26 2.56 6.06
N SER A 105 -14.78 2.15 4.87
CA SER A 105 -15.64 1.99 3.69
C SER A 105 -16.58 0.78 3.75
N GLY A 106 -16.34 -0.16 4.67
CA GLY A 106 -17.08 -1.42 4.74
C GLY A 106 -16.59 -2.50 3.76
N ALA A 107 -15.57 -2.23 2.94
CA ALA A 107 -14.94 -3.26 2.12
C ALA A 107 -14.26 -4.31 2.98
N ASN A 108 -14.38 -5.59 2.61
CA ASN A 108 -13.59 -6.66 3.19
C ASN A 108 -12.13 -6.54 2.73
N ASP A 109 -11.24 -7.28 3.36
CA ASP A 109 -9.82 -7.31 2.99
C ASP A 109 -9.51 -8.56 2.15
N TYR A 110 -9.08 -8.35 0.90
CA TYR A 110 -8.78 -9.48 0.00
C TYR A 110 -7.63 -10.36 0.52
N PHE A 111 -6.73 -9.80 1.33
CA PHE A 111 -5.53 -10.48 1.79
C PHE A 111 -5.73 -11.22 3.12
N ASN A 112 -6.29 -10.55 4.14
CA ASN A 112 -6.48 -11.12 5.49
C ASN A 112 -7.94 -11.29 5.90
N GLY A 113 -8.90 -10.85 5.08
CA GLY A 113 -10.32 -10.90 5.42
C GLY A 113 -10.88 -12.32 5.36
N ARG A 114 -12.03 -12.53 6.02
CA ARG A 114 -12.73 -13.80 5.95
C ARG A 114 -13.17 -14.10 4.52
N THR A 115 -12.83 -15.28 4.02
CA THR A 115 -13.16 -15.76 2.67
C THR A 115 -13.90 -17.10 2.73
N LYS A 116 -14.75 -17.36 1.75
CA LYS A 116 -15.40 -18.67 1.57
C LYS A 116 -14.62 -19.61 0.66
N GLY A 117 -13.62 -19.09 -0.04
CA GLY A 117 -12.73 -19.82 -0.93
C GLY A 117 -11.27 -19.74 -0.47
N PRO A 118 -10.32 -20.12 -1.31
CA PRO A 118 -8.91 -20.00 -1.01
C PRO A 118 -8.52 -18.52 -0.86
N THR A 119 -7.62 -18.24 0.06
CA THR A 119 -7.04 -16.90 0.22
C THR A 119 -6.10 -16.57 -0.93
N VAL A 120 -5.85 -15.28 -1.16
CA VAL A 120 -4.84 -14.83 -2.14
C VAL A 120 -3.47 -15.42 -1.82
N ALA A 121 -3.11 -15.53 -0.53
CA ALA A 121 -1.86 -16.14 -0.11
C ALA A 121 -1.76 -17.62 -0.49
N GLU A 122 -2.82 -18.42 -0.25
CA GLU A 122 -2.87 -19.83 -0.64
C GLU A 122 -2.76 -20.01 -2.16
N ILE A 123 -3.44 -19.17 -2.93
CA ILE A 123 -3.35 -19.19 -4.39
C ILE A 123 -1.94 -18.81 -4.86
N ALA A 124 -1.33 -17.79 -4.25
CA ALA A 124 0.03 -17.35 -4.61
C ALA A 124 1.09 -18.43 -4.30
N VAL A 125 0.92 -19.18 -3.22
CA VAL A 125 1.78 -20.33 -2.89
C VAL A 125 1.58 -21.48 -3.88
N ALA A 126 0.34 -21.76 -4.30
CA ALA A 126 0.02 -22.80 -5.25
C ALA A 126 0.48 -22.48 -6.68
N ASP A 127 0.52 -21.21 -7.05
CA ASP A 127 0.95 -20.72 -8.36
C ASP A 127 1.82 -19.45 -8.22
N LEU A 128 3.13 -19.65 -8.08
CA LEU A 128 4.12 -18.58 -7.93
C LEU A 128 4.25 -17.68 -9.18
N HIS A 129 3.74 -18.12 -10.32
CA HIS A 129 3.77 -17.35 -11.56
C HIS A 129 2.51 -16.53 -11.79
N ARG A 130 1.49 -16.70 -10.96
CA ARG A 130 0.24 -15.94 -11.07
C ARG A 130 0.50 -14.44 -10.90
N ARG A 131 -0.01 -13.68 -11.88
CA ARG A 131 0.05 -12.22 -11.86
C ARG A 131 -1.31 -11.68 -11.39
N TRP A 132 -1.26 -10.87 -10.36
CA TRP A 132 -2.43 -10.18 -9.85
C TRP A 132 -2.53 -8.78 -10.45
N THR A 133 -3.72 -8.42 -10.89
CA THR A 133 -4.08 -7.06 -11.29
C THR A 133 -5.10 -6.50 -10.29
N PRO A 134 -5.30 -5.17 -10.22
CA PRO A 134 -6.37 -4.60 -9.42
C PRO A 134 -7.73 -5.27 -9.68
N SER A 135 -8.10 -5.42 -10.96
CA SER A 135 -9.37 -6.05 -11.35
C SER A 135 -9.47 -7.51 -10.91
N SER A 136 -8.38 -8.29 -10.99
CA SER A 136 -8.41 -9.70 -10.55
C SER A 136 -8.48 -9.83 -9.02
N LEU A 137 -7.92 -8.89 -8.25
CA LEU A 137 -8.06 -8.83 -6.80
C LEU A 137 -9.48 -8.45 -6.38
N LEU A 138 -10.10 -7.47 -7.06
CA LEU A 138 -11.50 -7.12 -6.82
C LEU A 138 -12.44 -8.26 -7.20
N ALA A 139 -12.19 -8.95 -8.33
CA ALA A 139 -12.97 -10.12 -8.72
C ALA A 139 -12.88 -11.24 -7.69
N HIS A 140 -11.69 -11.54 -7.17
CA HIS A 140 -11.50 -12.51 -6.08
C HIS A 140 -12.26 -12.11 -4.81
N SER A 141 -12.17 -10.84 -4.41
CA SER A 141 -12.90 -10.34 -3.24
C SER A 141 -14.41 -10.48 -3.42
N ARG A 142 -14.94 -10.11 -4.59
CA ARG A 142 -16.36 -10.22 -4.96
C ARG A 142 -16.87 -11.67 -4.90
N GLU A 143 -16.08 -12.60 -5.43
CA GLU A 143 -16.45 -14.01 -5.50
C GLU A 143 -16.45 -14.70 -4.14
N HIS A 144 -15.46 -14.39 -3.29
CA HIS A 144 -15.19 -15.17 -2.09
C HIS A 144 -15.49 -14.43 -0.77
N GLN A 145 -15.77 -13.15 -0.82
CA GLN A 145 -15.97 -12.33 0.36
C GLN A 145 -17.31 -11.58 0.32
N LYS A 146 -17.66 -10.98 1.44
CA LYS A 146 -18.81 -10.07 1.58
C LYS A 146 -18.35 -8.80 2.26
N PRO A 147 -18.99 -7.64 1.99
CA PRO A 147 -18.77 -6.42 2.76
C PRO A 147 -18.91 -6.69 4.27
N VAL A 148 -18.12 -5.98 5.07
CA VAL A 148 -18.07 -6.17 6.53
C VAL A 148 -18.96 -5.22 7.30
N GLY A 149 -19.55 -4.23 6.65
CA GLY A 149 -20.46 -3.25 7.26
C GLY A 149 -20.78 -2.11 6.30
N ALA A 150 -21.60 -1.18 6.78
CA ALA A 150 -21.93 0.03 6.04
C ALA A 150 -20.75 1.03 6.04
N PRO A 151 -20.68 1.93 5.04
CA PRO A 151 -19.71 3.04 5.03
C PRO A 151 -19.83 3.88 6.30
N GLY A 152 -18.71 4.28 6.89
CA GLY A 152 -18.63 5.05 8.13
C GLY A 152 -18.99 4.32 9.42
N GLN A 153 -19.49 3.09 9.35
CA GLN A 153 -20.01 2.39 10.52
C GLN A 153 -18.90 1.95 11.50
N ARG A 154 -17.78 1.48 10.98
CA ARG A 154 -16.67 1.00 11.80
C ARG A 154 -15.36 0.99 11.04
N PHE A 155 -14.27 1.02 11.79
CA PHE A 155 -12.95 0.73 11.25
C PHE A 155 -12.82 -0.78 10.93
N PHE A 156 -12.36 -1.07 9.73
CA PHE A 156 -11.94 -2.41 9.31
C PHE A 156 -10.82 -2.26 8.28
N TYR A 157 -9.61 -2.62 8.68
CA TYR A 157 -8.44 -2.52 7.78
C TYR A 157 -8.70 -3.31 6.51
N SER A 158 -8.51 -2.66 5.35
CA SER A 158 -8.83 -3.24 4.05
C SER A 158 -7.82 -2.83 2.99
N ASP A 159 -7.05 -3.77 2.51
CA ASP A 159 -6.22 -3.61 1.31
C ASP A 159 -7.08 -3.46 0.06
N THR A 160 -8.28 -4.06 0.03
CA THR A 160 -9.25 -3.89 -1.06
C THR A 160 -9.64 -2.42 -1.24
N GLY A 161 -9.87 -1.69 -0.14
CA GLY A 161 -10.15 -0.26 -0.19
C GLY A 161 -9.02 0.54 -0.85
N PHE A 162 -7.77 0.16 -0.60
CA PHE A 162 -6.61 0.81 -1.22
C PHE A 162 -6.40 0.41 -2.69
N ILE A 163 -6.84 -0.77 -3.12
CA ILE A 163 -6.94 -1.11 -4.55
C ILE A 163 -7.93 -0.16 -5.25
N VAL A 164 -9.11 0.05 -4.66
CA VAL A 164 -10.11 0.98 -5.20
C VAL A 164 -9.56 2.41 -5.25
N LEU A 165 -8.84 2.85 -4.21
CA LEU A 165 -8.19 4.17 -4.17
C LEU A 165 -7.15 4.32 -5.30
N GLY A 166 -6.38 3.27 -5.58
CA GLY A 166 -5.44 3.25 -6.70
C GLY A 166 -6.12 3.40 -8.06
N LEU A 167 -7.24 2.70 -8.28
CA LEU A 167 -8.04 2.81 -9.51
C LEU A 167 -8.69 4.21 -9.65
N LEU A 168 -9.14 4.80 -8.54
CA LEU A 168 -9.64 6.16 -8.52
C LEU A 168 -8.56 7.16 -8.94
N LEU A 169 -7.34 7.01 -8.42
CA LEU A 169 -6.19 7.82 -8.83
C LEU A 169 -5.90 7.70 -10.32
N GLU A 170 -5.93 6.49 -10.87
CA GLU A 170 -5.74 6.26 -12.31
C GLU A 170 -6.83 6.96 -13.16
N ALA A 171 -8.09 6.84 -12.75
CA ALA A 171 -9.23 7.45 -13.44
C ALA A 171 -9.16 8.99 -13.44
N VAL A 172 -8.85 9.59 -12.28
CA VAL A 172 -8.77 11.05 -12.13
C VAL A 172 -7.56 11.63 -12.86
N ALA A 173 -6.40 10.95 -12.79
CA ALA A 173 -5.17 11.46 -13.37
C ALA A 173 -4.97 11.06 -14.84
N GLY A 174 -5.77 10.15 -15.40
CA GLY A 174 -5.68 9.68 -16.78
C GLY A 174 -4.38 8.92 -17.09
N THR A 175 -3.72 8.35 -16.07
CA THR A 175 -2.49 7.57 -16.22
C THR A 175 -2.40 6.47 -15.18
N ASN A 176 -1.54 5.47 -15.41
CA ASN A 176 -1.45 4.35 -14.49
C ASN A 176 -0.81 4.74 -13.14
N TYR A 177 -1.20 4.02 -12.09
CA TYR A 177 -0.78 4.28 -10.71
C TYR A 177 0.74 4.24 -10.52
N SER A 178 1.42 3.27 -11.14
CA SER A 178 2.88 3.14 -11.00
C SER A 178 3.63 4.34 -11.57
N ARG A 179 3.14 4.91 -12.66
CA ARG A 179 3.67 6.13 -13.24
C ARG A 179 3.41 7.35 -12.35
N LEU A 180 2.20 7.45 -11.80
CA LEU A 180 1.87 8.52 -10.84
C LEU A 180 2.80 8.52 -9.63
N VAL A 181 3.02 7.34 -9.02
CA VAL A 181 3.93 7.20 -7.87
C VAL A 181 5.35 7.61 -8.26
N HIS A 182 5.81 7.17 -9.42
CA HIS A 182 7.16 7.50 -9.90
C HIS A 182 7.33 9.01 -10.12
N GLU A 183 6.47 9.62 -10.94
CA GLU A 183 6.60 11.01 -11.36
C GLU A 183 6.25 12.03 -10.24
N ARG A 184 5.34 11.67 -9.33
CA ARG A 184 4.85 12.62 -8.31
C ARG A 184 5.38 12.37 -6.90
N ILE A 185 5.98 11.22 -6.64
CA ILE A 185 6.55 10.88 -5.34
C ILE A 185 8.04 10.59 -5.45
N PHE A 186 8.45 9.56 -6.23
CA PHE A 186 9.83 9.11 -6.21
C PHE A 186 10.80 10.12 -6.82
N GLU A 187 10.52 10.63 -8.01
CA GLU A 187 11.38 11.61 -8.68
C GLU A 187 11.53 12.92 -7.89
N PRO A 188 10.44 13.61 -7.47
CA PRO A 188 10.57 14.88 -6.75
C PRO A 188 11.26 14.77 -5.40
N LEU A 189 11.18 13.58 -4.77
CA LEU A 189 11.84 13.32 -3.48
C LEU A 189 13.24 12.70 -3.63
N GLY A 190 13.74 12.54 -4.86
CA GLY A 190 15.05 11.93 -5.12
C GLY A 190 15.15 10.48 -4.67
N MET A 191 14.03 9.75 -4.61
CA MET A 191 13.95 8.34 -4.19
C MET A 191 14.38 7.41 -5.34
N THR A 192 15.62 7.56 -5.79
CA THR A 192 16.14 6.92 -7.00
C THR A 192 16.21 5.38 -6.93
N ARG A 193 16.17 4.80 -5.73
CA ARG A 193 16.18 3.35 -5.49
C ARG A 193 14.80 2.77 -5.23
N SER A 194 13.76 3.61 -5.22
CA SER A 194 12.38 3.18 -5.01
C SER A 194 11.71 2.83 -6.32
N PHE A 195 10.95 1.74 -6.32
CA PHE A 195 10.24 1.27 -7.51
C PHE A 195 9.04 0.40 -7.13
N MET A 196 8.16 0.17 -8.09
CA MET A 196 7.05 -0.77 -7.94
C MET A 196 7.40 -2.07 -8.66
N PRO A 197 7.63 -3.17 -7.92
CA PRO A 197 8.02 -4.45 -8.50
C PRO A 197 7.09 -4.88 -9.64
N LEU A 198 7.65 -5.42 -10.72
CA LEU A 198 6.92 -5.85 -11.93
C LEU A 198 6.26 -4.72 -12.73
N ARG A 199 6.37 -3.48 -12.31
CA ARG A 199 5.76 -2.30 -12.97
C ARG A 199 6.81 -1.29 -13.40
N THR A 200 7.73 -0.94 -12.51
CA THR A 200 8.82 -0.01 -12.76
C THR A 200 10.15 -0.60 -12.30
N LYS A 201 11.26 0.06 -12.63
CA LYS A 201 12.60 -0.25 -12.15
C LYS A 201 13.15 0.93 -11.35
N PRO A 202 14.09 0.72 -10.43
CA PRO A 202 14.78 1.82 -9.79
C PRO A 202 15.62 2.59 -10.83
N ALA A 203 15.78 3.89 -10.63
CA ALA A 203 16.67 4.71 -11.45
C ALA A 203 18.14 4.36 -11.22
N VAL A 204 18.48 3.96 -9.99
CA VAL A 204 19.83 3.56 -9.56
C VAL A 204 19.74 2.29 -8.71
N GLY A 205 20.72 1.40 -8.87
CA GLY A 205 20.83 0.19 -8.08
C GLY A 205 20.15 -1.02 -8.71
N GLN A 206 19.91 -2.03 -7.90
CA GLN A 206 19.35 -3.31 -8.32
C GLN A 206 17.83 -3.39 -8.07
N ASP A 207 17.13 -4.20 -8.85
CA ASP A 207 15.69 -4.47 -8.70
C ASP A 207 15.39 -5.82 -8.00
N THR A 208 16.42 -6.51 -7.54
CA THR A 208 16.28 -7.71 -6.72
C THR A 208 15.91 -7.33 -5.30
N ILE A 209 14.74 -7.79 -4.85
CA ILE A 209 14.21 -7.46 -3.52
C ILE A 209 14.72 -8.45 -2.48
N ALA A 210 15.02 -7.97 -1.27
CA ALA A 210 15.36 -8.81 -0.14
C ALA A 210 14.26 -9.87 0.11
N PRO A 211 14.62 -11.11 0.42
CA PRO A 211 13.64 -12.13 0.76
C PRO A 211 12.86 -11.71 2.02
N LEU A 212 11.55 -11.98 2.00
CA LEU A 212 10.69 -11.85 3.17
C LEU A 212 10.67 -13.19 3.91
N TYR A 213 10.92 -13.17 5.20
CA TYR A 213 10.88 -14.33 6.08
C TYR A 213 9.68 -14.27 7.01
#